data_82a79226e727c7cb9a9f44a3d29f5499
#
_entry.id   82a79226e727c7cb9a9f44a3d29f5499
#
_cell.length_a   1.000
_cell.length_b   1.000
_cell.length_c   1.000
_cell.angle_alpha   90.00
_cell.angle_beta   90.00
_cell.angle_gamma   90.00
#
_symmetry.space_group_name_H-M   'P 1'
#
loop_
_entity.id
_entity.type
_entity.pdbx_description
1 polymer ?
#
loop_
_entity_poly.entity_id
_entity_poly.type
_entity_poly.pdbx_seq_one_letter_code
_entity_poly.pdbx_strand_id
1 'polypeptide(L)'
;DGYKLGAPDRKTSIYPDAALCMLMIDLEIIQNTEGKNSLHSAMRELYEDFALKGKGYSEDDFRNICVKFGGLKVAEIFENHIYGTEDYIPTLKTVLEVAGLELKEKKNPNLSAQYFGFIAVKEDGKIIIKKVEPNSVTDKNGIAPEDEITKVNGEKIEGKLSDILKECKENVTLTIKK
;
A
#
# COMPACT_ATOMS: atom_id res chain seq x y z
N ASP A 1 15.41 5.25 -3.69
CA ASP A 1 14.52 5.67 -2.63
C ASP A 1 13.92 7.04 -2.96
N GLY A 2 12.77 7.03 -3.56
CA GLY A 2 12.13 8.24 -4.04
C GLY A 2 10.99 8.73 -3.18
N TYR A 3 10.88 8.26 -1.97
CA TYR A 3 9.86 8.69 -1.04
C TYR A 3 10.17 10.11 -0.54
N LYS A 4 9.50 11.10 -1.13
CA LYS A 4 9.46 12.46 -0.58
C LYS A 4 8.11 12.68 0.07
N LEU A 5 8.10 13.19 1.29
CA LEU A 5 6.88 13.62 1.97
C LEU A 5 6.12 14.58 1.04
N GLY A 6 4.85 14.28 0.76
CA GLY A 6 4.02 15.11 -0.10
C GLY A 6 4.20 14.93 -1.61
N ALA A 7 5.04 14.00 -2.09
CA ALA A 7 5.09 13.70 -3.51
C ALA A 7 3.83 12.93 -3.95
N PRO A 8 2.96 13.52 -4.80
CA PRO A 8 1.65 12.94 -5.10
C PRO A 8 1.74 11.59 -5.81
N ASP A 9 2.76 11.35 -6.61
CA ASP A 9 2.90 10.15 -7.44
C ASP A 9 3.63 8.99 -6.75
N ARG A 10 3.97 9.10 -5.47
CA ARG A 10 4.76 8.12 -4.74
C ARG A 10 4.06 7.70 -3.46
N LYS A 11 3.06 6.85 -3.62
CA LYS A 11 2.18 6.38 -2.54
C LYS A 11 2.75 5.26 -1.71
N THR A 12 3.61 4.43 -2.30
CA THR A 12 4.10 3.20 -1.70
C THR A 12 5.61 3.17 -1.65
N SER A 13 6.11 2.55 -0.60
CA SER A 13 7.50 2.17 -0.49
C SER A 13 7.66 0.77 -1.11
N ILE A 14 8.78 0.52 -1.76
CA ILE A 14 9.12 -0.81 -2.29
C ILE A 14 9.10 -1.90 -1.21
N TYR A 15 9.29 -1.55 0.07
CA TYR A 15 9.33 -2.51 1.16
C TYR A 15 7.97 -3.17 1.44
N PRO A 16 6.84 -2.45 1.61
CA PRO A 16 5.52 -3.06 1.72
C PRO A 16 5.12 -3.87 0.49
N ASP A 17 5.41 -3.37 -0.71
CA ASP A 17 5.06 -4.06 -1.95
C ASP A 17 5.82 -5.38 -2.08
N ALA A 18 7.14 -5.37 -1.82
CA ALA A 18 7.95 -6.57 -1.80
C ALA A 18 7.48 -7.56 -0.72
N ALA A 19 7.12 -7.07 0.48
CA ALA A 19 6.60 -7.92 1.54
C ALA A 19 5.28 -8.60 1.16
N LEU A 20 4.37 -7.90 0.47
CA LEU A 20 3.13 -8.48 -0.04
C LEU A 20 3.39 -9.54 -1.10
N CYS A 21 4.28 -9.26 -2.06
CA CYS A 21 4.65 -10.23 -3.08
C CYS A 21 5.26 -11.50 -2.44
N MET A 22 6.17 -11.33 -1.49
CA MET A 22 6.78 -12.47 -0.79
C MET A 22 5.77 -13.26 0.04
N LEU A 23 4.79 -12.61 0.68
CA LEU A 23 3.69 -13.29 1.37
C LEU A 23 2.86 -14.12 0.40
N MET A 24 2.48 -13.57 -0.75
CA MET A 24 1.70 -14.29 -1.76
C MET A 24 2.48 -15.51 -2.29
N ILE A 25 3.76 -15.35 -2.59
CA ILE A 25 4.64 -16.44 -3.05
C ILE A 25 4.76 -17.52 -1.98
N ASP A 26 4.97 -17.14 -0.71
CA ASP A 26 5.10 -18.09 0.39
C ASP A 26 3.84 -18.94 0.56
N LEU A 27 2.67 -18.31 0.57
CA LEU A 27 1.39 -19.02 0.71
C LEU A 27 1.12 -19.95 -0.48
N GLU A 28 1.44 -19.54 -1.71
CA GLU A 28 1.30 -20.42 -2.87
C GLU A 28 2.28 -21.59 -2.85
N ILE A 29 3.52 -21.41 -2.39
CA ILE A 29 4.46 -22.52 -2.20
C ILE A 29 3.94 -23.47 -1.13
N ILE A 30 3.47 -22.99 0.00
CA ILE A 30 2.89 -23.81 1.06
C ILE A 30 1.72 -24.61 0.53
N GLN A 31 0.82 -23.99 -0.21
CA GLN A 31 -0.34 -24.65 -0.82
C GLN A 31 0.09 -25.72 -1.83
N ASN A 32 0.91 -25.34 -2.81
CA ASN A 32 1.31 -26.23 -3.90
C ASN A 32 2.08 -27.46 -3.42
N THR A 33 2.73 -27.36 -2.28
CA THR A 33 3.54 -28.44 -1.68
C THR A 33 2.87 -29.11 -0.49
N GLU A 34 1.57 -28.84 -0.24
CA GLU A 34 0.82 -29.39 0.90
C GLU A 34 1.53 -29.16 2.25
N GLY A 35 2.09 -27.98 2.43
CA GLY A 35 2.83 -27.59 3.64
C GLY A 35 4.26 -28.15 3.79
N LYS A 36 4.77 -28.87 2.79
CA LYS A 36 6.13 -29.46 2.85
C LYS A 36 7.23 -28.44 2.61
N ASN A 37 6.94 -27.40 1.87
CA ASN A 37 7.87 -26.32 1.55
C ASN A 37 7.23 -24.95 1.76
N SER A 38 8.08 -23.93 1.81
CA SER A 38 7.72 -22.51 1.95
C SER A 38 8.76 -21.67 1.23
N LEU A 39 8.62 -20.36 1.24
CA LEU A 39 9.64 -19.43 0.74
C LEU A 39 11.00 -19.67 1.43
N HIS A 40 11.00 -20.12 2.69
CA HIS A 40 12.22 -20.51 3.38
C HIS A 40 12.97 -21.65 2.66
N SER A 41 12.26 -22.61 2.05
CA SER A 41 12.89 -23.69 1.27
C SER A 41 13.55 -23.13 0.00
N ALA A 42 12.92 -22.18 -0.67
CA ALA A 42 13.51 -21.48 -1.82
C ALA A 42 14.78 -20.69 -1.43
N MET A 43 14.72 -19.96 -0.31
CA MET A 43 15.89 -19.23 0.21
C MET A 43 17.04 -20.16 0.60
N ARG A 44 16.73 -21.34 1.15
CA ARG A 44 17.74 -22.35 1.46
C ARG A 44 18.40 -22.88 0.20
N GLU A 45 17.65 -23.18 -0.84
CA GLU A 45 18.18 -23.64 -2.13
C GLU A 45 19.10 -22.57 -2.76
N LEU A 46 18.70 -21.29 -2.73
CA LEU A 46 19.58 -20.19 -3.14
C LEU A 46 20.88 -20.16 -2.36
N TYR A 47 20.81 -20.34 -1.07
CA TYR A 47 22.01 -20.36 -0.21
C TYR A 47 22.94 -21.52 -0.56
N GLU A 48 22.38 -22.74 -0.69
CA GLU A 48 23.15 -23.97 -0.95
C GLU A 48 23.74 -24.01 -2.37
N ASP A 49 22.96 -23.55 -3.37
CA ASP A 49 23.37 -23.63 -4.77
C ASP A 49 24.22 -22.46 -5.25
N PHE A 50 24.12 -21.31 -4.60
CA PHE A 50 24.84 -20.10 -4.99
C PHE A 50 25.79 -19.61 -3.91
N ALA A 51 25.31 -19.19 -2.76
CA ALA A 51 26.14 -18.52 -1.74
C ALA A 51 27.24 -19.44 -1.19
N LEU A 52 26.92 -20.67 -0.85
CA LEU A 52 27.94 -21.66 -0.38
C LEU A 52 28.97 -21.98 -1.45
N LYS A 53 28.64 -21.82 -2.73
CA LYS A 53 29.56 -22.05 -3.85
C LYS A 53 30.31 -20.79 -4.28
N GLY A 54 30.18 -19.70 -3.52
CA GLY A 54 30.79 -18.40 -3.83
C GLY A 54 30.27 -17.76 -5.11
N LYS A 55 29.02 -18.08 -5.52
CA LYS A 55 28.36 -17.54 -6.73
C LYS A 55 27.29 -16.54 -6.34
N GLY A 56 27.15 -15.49 -7.16
CA GLY A 56 25.95 -14.64 -7.13
C GLY A 56 24.78 -15.33 -7.80
N TYR A 57 23.56 -14.91 -7.51
CA TYR A 57 22.36 -15.35 -8.20
C TYR A 57 21.72 -14.15 -8.93
N SER A 58 21.04 -14.44 -10.02
CA SER A 58 20.24 -13.49 -10.78
C SER A 58 18.80 -13.46 -10.29
N GLU A 59 18.03 -12.48 -10.75
CA GLU A 59 16.59 -12.42 -10.54
C GLU A 59 15.87 -13.65 -11.11
N ASP A 60 16.29 -14.11 -12.28
CA ASP A 60 15.75 -15.33 -12.91
C ASP A 60 16.02 -16.58 -12.06
N ASP A 61 17.18 -16.69 -11.44
CA ASP A 61 17.51 -17.81 -10.55
C ASP A 61 16.53 -17.84 -9.36
N PHE A 62 16.30 -16.68 -8.74
CA PHE A 62 15.33 -16.56 -7.63
C PHE A 62 13.91 -16.92 -8.10
N ARG A 63 13.47 -16.33 -9.22
CA ARG A 63 12.15 -16.63 -9.81
C ARG A 63 11.98 -18.11 -10.09
N ASN A 64 12.95 -18.72 -10.77
CA ASN A 64 12.89 -20.14 -11.17
C ASN A 64 12.82 -21.07 -9.96
N ILE A 65 13.55 -20.77 -8.89
CA ILE A 65 13.47 -21.56 -7.65
C ILE A 65 12.11 -21.39 -6.98
N CYS A 66 11.56 -20.18 -6.91
CA CYS A 66 10.22 -19.96 -6.35
C CYS A 66 9.14 -20.70 -7.19
N VAL A 67 9.22 -20.61 -8.51
CA VAL A 67 8.30 -21.30 -9.44
C VAL A 67 8.43 -22.84 -9.34
N LYS A 68 9.64 -23.35 -9.15
CA LYS A 68 9.86 -24.78 -8.92
C LYS A 68 9.03 -25.32 -7.74
N PHE A 69 8.93 -24.56 -6.66
CA PHE A 69 8.13 -24.94 -5.49
C PHE A 69 6.65 -24.58 -5.61
N GLY A 70 6.34 -23.40 -6.13
CA GLY A 70 4.98 -22.84 -6.12
C GLY A 70 4.19 -22.97 -7.43
N GLY A 71 4.85 -23.46 -8.50
CA GLY A 71 4.18 -23.72 -9.78
C GLY A 71 3.77 -22.47 -10.54
N LEU A 72 2.77 -22.61 -11.42
CA LEU A 72 2.33 -21.57 -12.33
C LEU A 72 1.77 -20.33 -11.61
N LYS A 73 1.10 -20.50 -10.49
CA LYS A 73 0.55 -19.36 -9.72
C LYS A 73 1.66 -18.43 -9.20
N VAL A 74 2.79 -18.98 -8.78
CA VAL A 74 3.95 -18.17 -8.40
C VAL A 74 4.53 -17.44 -9.62
N ALA A 75 4.56 -18.08 -10.81
CA ALA A 75 4.97 -17.39 -12.03
C ALA A 75 4.03 -16.20 -12.35
N GLU A 76 2.71 -16.38 -12.20
CA GLU A 76 1.72 -15.31 -12.38
C GLU A 76 1.93 -14.15 -11.39
N ILE A 77 2.29 -14.43 -10.14
CA ILE A 77 2.61 -13.38 -9.15
C ILE A 77 3.82 -12.55 -9.61
N PHE A 78 4.86 -13.19 -10.14
CA PHE A 78 6.00 -12.48 -10.71
C PHE A 78 5.59 -11.57 -11.86
N GLU A 79 4.83 -12.10 -12.84
CA GLU A 79 4.43 -11.33 -14.02
C GLU A 79 3.49 -10.17 -13.68
N ASN A 80 2.49 -10.41 -12.80
CA ASN A 80 1.44 -9.44 -12.54
C ASN A 80 1.83 -8.38 -11.51
N HIS A 81 2.65 -8.74 -10.49
CA HIS A 81 2.88 -7.89 -9.32
C HIS A 81 4.34 -7.48 -9.11
N ILE A 82 5.31 -8.26 -9.58
CA ILE A 82 6.74 -7.90 -9.46
C ILE A 82 7.20 -7.17 -10.73
N TYR A 83 6.85 -7.68 -11.91
CA TYR A 83 7.15 -7.05 -13.19
C TYR A 83 6.01 -6.16 -13.70
N GLY A 84 4.78 -6.47 -13.32
CA GLY A 84 3.57 -5.74 -13.66
C GLY A 84 3.13 -4.76 -12.58
N THR A 85 1.92 -4.23 -12.78
CA THR A 85 1.30 -3.23 -11.88
C THR A 85 -0.16 -3.60 -11.57
N GLU A 86 -0.49 -4.89 -11.62
CA GLU A 86 -1.84 -5.37 -11.32
C GLU A 86 -2.21 -5.15 -9.85
N ASP A 87 -3.51 -4.99 -9.59
CA ASP A 87 -4.02 -4.83 -8.23
C ASP A 87 -3.74 -6.10 -7.40
N TYR A 88 -3.17 -5.91 -6.22
CA TYR A 88 -2.87 -7.00 -5.28
C TYR A 88 -4.11 -7.65 -4.67
N ILE A 89 -5.23 -6.92 -4.55
CA ILE A 89 -6.40 -7.34 -3.77
C ILE A 89 -6.99 -8.67 -4.24
N PRO A 90 -7.21 -8.92 -5.55
CA PRO A 90 -7.74 -10.20 -6.02
C PRO A 90 -6.83 -11.38 -5.66
N THR A 91 -5.53 -11.25 -5.90
CA THR A 91 -4.55 -12.30 -5.61
C THR A 91 -4.44 -12.53 -4.10
N LEU A 92 -4.36 -11.45 -3.29
CA LEU A 92 -4.34 -11.55 -1.84
C LEU A 92 -5.56 -12.26 -1.28
N LYS A 93 -6.77 -11.97 -1.76
CA LYS A 93 -7.98 -12.68 -1.34
C LYS A 93 -7.84 -14.18 -1.55
N THR A 94 -7.41 -14.58 -2.74
CA THR A 94 -7.26 -16.01 -3.08
C THR A 94 -6.23 -16.72 -2.20
N VAL A 95 -5.04 -16.16 -2.03
CA VAL A 95 -3.97 -16.82 -1.26
C VAL A 95 -4.26 -16.84 0.23
N LEU A 96 -4.94 -15.83 0.76
CA LEU A 96 -5.32 -15.77 2.18
C LEU A 96 -6.42 -16.76 2.52
N GLU A 97 -7.40 -16.98 1.62
CA GLU A 97 -8.45 -18.00 1.80
C GLU A 97 -7.86 -19.40 2.00
N VAL A 98 -6.78 -19.72 1.27
CA VAL A 98 -6.06 -20.98 1.44
C VAL A 98 -5.45 -21.14 2.84
N ALA A 99 -4.97 -20.03 3.41
CA ALA A 99 -4.47 -20.00 4.78
C ALA A 99 -5.57 -19.92 5.84
N GLY A 100 -6.85 -20.01 5.45
CA GLY A 100 -8.00 -19.87 6.36
C GLY A 100 -8.21 -18.42 6.85
N LEU A 101 -7.67 -17.43 6.15
CA LEU A 101 -7.78 -16.02 6.48
C LEU A 101 -8.74 -15.31 5.51
N GLU A 102 -9.44 -14.31 6.01
CA GLU A 102 -10.34 -13.49 5.22
C GLU A 102 -9.83 -12.04 5.13
N LEU A 103 -9.66 -11.52 3.92
CA LEU A 103 -9.35 -10.11 3.68
C LEU A 103 -10.63 -9.28 3.73
N LYS A 104 -10.73 -8.38 4.74
CA LYS A 104 -11.87 -7.47 4.89
C LYS A 104 -11.48 -6.05 4.55
N GLU A 105 -12.17 -5.48 3.59
CA GLU A 105 -12.09 -4.07 3.29
C GLU A 105 -12.95 -3.26 4.26
N LYS A 106 -12.36 -2.23 4.86
CA LYS A 106 -13.07 -1.30 5.74
C LYS A 106 -12.91 0.12 5.23
N LYS A 107 -13.98 0.89 5.29
CA LYS A 107 -13.89 2.32 5.02
C LYS A 107 -12.90 2.98 5.96
N ASN A 108 -12.11 3.92 5.43
CA ASN A 108 -11.17 4.68 6.24
C ASN A 108 -11.95 5.44 7.33
N PRO A 109 -11.62 5.30 8.62
CA PRO A 109 -12.30 6.02 9.70
C PRO A 109 -12.04 7.53 9.65
N ASN A 110 -10.98 7.97 8.96
CA ASN A 110 -10.70 9.37 8.75
C ASN A 110 -11.59 9.91 7.61
N LEU A 111 -12.58 10.73 7.96
CA LEU A 111 -13.56 11.25 7.02
C LEU A 111 -12.94 12.14 5.93
N SER A 112 -11.91 12.93 6.27
CA SER A 112 -11.22 13.77 5.28
C SER A 112 -10.49 12.91 4.24
N ALA A 113 -9.90 11.80 4.65
CA ALA A 113 -9.28 10.85 3.73
C ALA A 113 -10.33 10.10 2.89
N GLN A 114 -11.44 9.67 3.52
CA GLN A 114 -12.48 8.88 2.87
C GLN A 114 -13.24 9.66 1.78
N TYR A 115 -13.64 10.90 2.06
CA TYR A 115 -14.50 11.68 1.17
C TYR A 115 -13.77 12.70 0.31
N PHE A 116 -12.67 13.24 0.82
CA PHE A 116 -11.97 14.34 0.15
C PHE A 116 -10.56 13.98 -0.30
N GLY A 117 -9.99 12.88 0.22
CA GLY A 117 -8.66 12.41 -0.16
C GLY A 117 -7.52 13.20 0.49
N PHE A 118 -7.69 13.72 1.71
CA PHE A 118 -6.59 14.33 2.45
C PHE A 118 -6.53 13.88 3.91
N ILE A 119 -5.35 13.98 4.49
CA ILE A 119 -5.11 13.81 5.93
C ILE A 119 -4.56 15.11 6.47
N ALA A 120 -5.21 15.65 7.49
CA ALA A 120 -4.73 16.82 8.21
C ALA A 120 -4.53 16.51 9.69
N VAL A 121 -3.55 17.18 10.29
CA VAL A 121 -3.24 17.10 11.72
C VAL A 121 -3.27 18.48 12.35
N LYS A 122 -3.54 18.54 13.65
CA LYS A 122 -3.46 19.79 14.40
C LYS A 122 -2.07 19.92 15.02
N GLU A 123 -1.32 20.92 14.59
CA GLU A 123 0.03 21.27 15.06
C GLU A 123 0.04 22.73 15.49
N ASP A 124 0.47 23.03 16.70
CA ASP A 124 0.57 24.38 17.24
C ASP A 124 -0.71 25.24 17.06
N GLY A 125 -1.86 24.60 17.21
CA GLY A 125 -3.16 25.26 17.03
C GLY A 125 -3.64 25.42 15.61
N LYS A 126 -2.82 25.09 14.62
CA LYS A 126 -3.12 25.12 13.18
C LYS A 126 -3.51 23.75 12.66
N ILE A 127 -4.32 23.72 11.62
CA ILE A 127 -4.69 22.47 10.95
C ILE A 127 -3.91 22.39 9.64
N ILE A 128 -2.91 21.52 9.61
CA ILE A 128 -1.98 21.36 8.49
C ILE A 128 -2.31 20.08 7.74
N ILE A 129 -2.42 20.19 6.42
CA ILE A 129 -2.58 19.04 5.52
C ILE A 129 -1.24 18.31 5.41
N LYS A 130 -1.22 17.03 5.78
CA LYS A 130 -0.01 16.22 5.72
C LYS A 130 0.04 15.29 4.53
N LYS A 131 -1.11 14.92 3.99
CA LYS A 131 -1.20 14.04 2.83
C LYS A 131 -2.39 14.43 1.97
N VAL A 132 -2.18 14.43 0.67
CA VAL A 132 -3.22 14.55 -0.36
C VAL A 132 -3.13 13.32 -1.25
N GLU A 133 -4.27 12.69 -1.47
CA GLU A 133 -4.39 11.52 -2.34
C GLU A 133 -4.43 11.99 -3.79
N PRO A 134 -3.54 11.53 -4.67
CA PRO A 134 -3.53 11.88 -6.08
C PRO A 134 -4.86 11.59 -6.76
N ASN A 135 -5.24 12.47 -7.67
CA ASN A 135 -6.53 12.44 -8.38
C ASN A 135 -7.77 12.58 -7.49
N SER A 136 -7.61 12.84 -6.19
CA SER A 136 -8.71 13.15 -5.28
C SER A 136 -9.35 14.52 -5.60
N VAL A 137 -10.48 14.79 -4.95
CA VAL A 137 -11.13 16.11 -5.04
C VAL A 137 -10.20 17.20 -4.52
N THR A 138 -9.46 16.93 -3.44
CA THR A 138 -8.48 17.85 -2.84
C THR A 138 -7.34 18.17 -3.81
N ASP A 139 -6.77 17.16 -4.43
CA ASP A 139 -5.69 17.29 -5.41
C ASP A 139 -6.14 18.10 -6.64
N LYS A 140 -7.30 17.77 -7.21
CA LYS A 140 -7.89 18.48 -8.37
C LYS A 140 -8.22 19.95 -8.10
N ASN A 141 -8.39 20.34 -6.84
CA ASN A 141 -8.58 21.72 -6.43
C ASN A 141 -7.26 22.44 -6.05
N GLY A 142 -6.11 21.84 -6.32
CA GLY A 142 -4.80 22.45 -6.12
C GLY A 142 -4.39 22.65 -4.66
N ILE A 143 -4.99 21.87 -3.76
CA ILE A 143 -4.61 21.82 -2.35
C ILE A 143 -3.46 20.83 -2.19
N ALA A 144 -2.43 21.20 -1.46
CA ALA A 144 -1.19 20.44 -1.33
C ALA A 144 -0.85 20.10 0.14
N PRO A 145 0.01 19.13 0.39
CA PRO A 145 0.63 18.96 1.70
C PRO A 145 1.33 20.24 2.16
N GLU A 146 1.31 20.47 3.47
CA GLU A 146 1.77 21.66 4.20
C GLU A 146 0.87 22.89 4.07
N ASP A 147 -0.20 22.85 3.29
CA ASP A 147 -1.24 23.89 3.31
C ASP A 147 -1.97 23.90 4.67
N GLU A 148 -2.26 25.10 5.19
CA GLU A 148 -3.03 25.30 6.43
C GLU A 148 -4.52 25.50 6.12
N ILE A 149 -5.38 24.71 6.74
CA ILE A 149 -6.83 24.92 6.70
C ILE A 149 -7.21 25.94 7.77
N THR A 150 -7.67 27.12 7.35
CA THR A 150 -8.02 28.21 8.27
C THR A 150 -9.52 28.32 8.55
N LYS A 151 -10.38 27.91 7.58
CA LYS A 151 -11.85 27.92 7.72
C LYS A 151 -12.48 26.76 6.97
N VAL A 152 -13.63 26.35 7.44
CA VAL A 152 -14.54 25.41 6.76
C VAL A 152 -15.87 26.11 6.57
N ASN A 153 -16.38 26.17 5.33
CA ASN A 153 -17.63 26.84 4.96
C ASN A 153 -17.71 28.31 5.44
N GLY A 154 -16.56 29.00 5.44
CA GLY A 154 -16.46 30.40 5.85
C GLY A 154 -16.26 30.62 7.37
N GLU A 155 -16.46 29.59 8.19
CA GLU A 155 -16.36 29.66 9.64
C GLU A 155 -14.99 29.19 10.13
N LYS A 156 -14.50 29.78 11.22
CA LYS A 156 -13.28 29.31 11.87
C LYS A 156 -13.50 27.91 12.47
N ILE A 157 -12.43 27.12 12.44
CA ILE A 157 -12.48 25.74 12.94
C ILE A 157 -12.39 25.77 14.46
N GLU A 158 -13.53 25.53 15.12
CA GLU A 158 -13.62 25.33 16.55
C GLU A 158 -13.79 23.84 16.85
N GLY A 159 -12.78 23.21 17.47
CA GLY A 159 -12.82 21.78 17.78
C GLY A 159 -12.04 20.88 16.82
N LYS A 160 -12.59 19.68 16.56
CA LYS A 160 -11.97 18.69 15.67
C LYS A 160 -12.51 18.83 14.26
N LEU A 161 -11.63 18.92 13.28
CA LEU A 161 -12.00 18.95 11.86
C LEU A 161 -12.91 17.77 11.45
N SER A 162 -12.65 16.58 12.00
CA SER A 162 -13.48 15.39 11.75
C SER A 162 -14.95 15.57 12.14
N ASP A 163 -15.24 16.32 13.20
CA ASP A 163 -16.59 16.50 13.67
C ASP A 163 -17.34 17.51 12.79
N ILE A 164 -16.65 18.57 12.38
CA ILE A 164 -17.19 19.55 11.40
C ILE A 164 -17.48 18.87 10.07
N LEU A 165 -16.56 18.03 9.57
CA LEU A 165 -16.74 17.33 8.29
C LEU A 165 -17.87 16.29 8.32
N LYS A 166 -18.24 15.74 9.50
CA LYS A 166 -19.42 14.84 9.64
C LYS A 166 -20.74 15.55 9.34
N GLU A 167 -20.82 16.83 9.65
CA GLU A 167 -22.02 17.64 9.44
C GLU A 167 -22.15 18.12 7.98
N CYS A 168 -21.03 18.10 7.23
CA CYS A 168 -20.98 18.51 5.83
C CYS A 168 -21.35 17.35 4.90
N LYS A 169 -22.61 17.33 4.39
CA LYS A 169 -23.13 16.16 3.66
C LYS A 169 -22.68 16.01 2.22
N GLU A 170 -22.38 17.10 1.47
CA GLU A 170 -22.06 16.98 0.04
C GLU A 170 -20.96 17.93 -0.46
N ASN A 171 -20.92 19.16 0.00
CA ASN A 171 -19.96 20.16 -0.44
C ASN A 171 -19.28 20.83 0.74
N VAL A 172 -17.98 20.96 0.68
CA VAL A 172 -17.18 21.64 1.69
C VAL A 172 -16.31 22.69 1.02
N THR A 173 -16.39 23.93 1.52
CA THR A 173 -15.49 25.00 1.12
C THR A 173 -14.39 25.13 2.17
N LEU A 174 -13.16 24.87 1.76
CA LEU A 174 -11.97 25.07 2.62
C LEU A 174 -11.30 26.40 2.28
N THR A 175 -11.02 27.22 3.30
CA THR A 175 -10.13 28.38 3.14
C THR A 175 -8.73 27.94 3.50
N ILE A 176 -7.83 28.03 2.53
CA ILE A 176 -6.46 27.53 2.62
C ILE A 176 -5.49 28.70 2.70
N LYS A 177 -4.49 28.58 3.55
CA LYS A 177 -3.30 29.42 3.56
C LYS A 177 -2.12 28.55 3.12
N LYS A 178 -1.48 28.96 2.04
CA LYS A 178 -0.26 28.34 1.52
C LYS A 178 0.97 28.81 2.30
#